data_65c95603e54c08d8d2034989cd54c738
#
_entry.id   65c95603e54c08d8d2034989cd54c738
#
_cell.length_a   1.000
_cell.length_b   1.000
_cell.length_c   1.000
_cell.angle_alpha   90.00
_cell.angle_beta   90.00
_cell.angle_gamma   90.00
#
_symmetry.space_group_name_H-M   'P 1'
#
loop_
_entity.id
_entity.type
_entity.pdbx_description
1 polymer ?
#
loop_
_entity_poly.entity_id
_entity_poly.type
_entity_poly.pdbx_seq_one_letter_code
_entity_poly.pdbx_strand_id
1 'polypeptide(L)'
;YFDPNVFRSRWRLKLLHDNLSDGSRDLVKIDRPFYSLATRWTWGVEGRREDLIDYLYSESESVVHGRRDSESWRIWGGARLPGGPAITRRLVAGWEHRQDTYSDWIWEDSDTRYPPPEDRFIDGPTLGYEQIADRFIVVKGFRAWSVQEDVALGPNLSISSTWSAPVFGGDRKRLLLAGGAHAAQQRGRWLMLGDAWLSGRVEDVGIRNMVAGVQLGAAQLGSSGWQIRLLAETSHELDTDRQLTLGADVGLRGWDPDYFDGTGRAVLNIQWRKLIKKEFLGLFSVGVVFFGDAGATWDPRVGSETDGVRLDAGAGLLFDLAHLGRSTLLRVDAALPDDGSGLTITISTSAIFRLPSRYR
;
A
#
# COMPACT_ATOMS: atom_id res chain seq x y z
N TYR A 1 -20.54 -6.00 -5.64
CA TYR A 1 -20.75 -7.45 -5.75
C TYR A 1 -19.42 -8.15 -5.99
N PHE A 2 -19.19 -9.25 -5.28
CA PHE A 2 -18.03 -10.10 -5.49
C PHE A 2 -18.41 -11.57 -5.40
N ASP A 3 -18.14 -12.32 -6.48
CA ASP A 3 -18.29 -13.77 -6.52
C ASP A 3 -16.92 -14.40 -6.81
N PRO A 4 -16.33 -15.12 -5.83
CA PRO A 4 -15.02 -15.77 -6.02
C PRO A 4 -15.09 -17.05 -6.85
N ASN A 5 -16.28 -17.59 -7.13
CA ASN A 5 -16.49 -18.90 -7.73
C ASN A 5 -17.69 -18.91 -8.71
N VAL A 6 -17.71 -17.98 -9.65
CA VAL A 6 -18.79 -17.85 -10.65
C VAL A 6 -19.12 -19.21 -11.28
N PHE A 7 -20.39 -19.61 -11.24
CA PHE A 7 -20.89 -20.91 -11.71
C PHE A 7 -20.17 -22.11 -11.07
N ARG A 8 -19.78 -22.01 -9.80
CA ARG A 8 -18.99 -23.05 -9.09
C ARG A 8 -17.64 -23.37 -9.77
N SER A 9 -17.13 -22.44 -10.54
CA SER A 9 -15.84 -22.54 -11.22
C SER A 9 -14.74 -21.84 -10.42
N ARG A 10 -13.57 -21.68 -11.01
CA ARG A 10 -12.44 -20.90 -10.45
C ARG A 10 -12.36 -19.50 -11.05
N TRP A 11 -13.43 -19.03 -11.64
CA TRP A 11 -13.55 -17.68 -12.14
C TRP A 11 -14.09 -16.77 -11.05
N ARG A 12 -13.63 -15.56 -11.05
CA ARG A 12 -14.09 -14.51 -10.13
C ARG A 12 -14.74 -13.39 -10.93
N LEU A 13 -15.83 -12.87 -10.39
CA LEU A 13 -16.47 -11.65 -10.87
C LEU A 13 -16.44 -10.62 -9.75
N LYS A 14 -15.96 -9.43 -10.04
CA LYS A 14 -16.05 -8.26 -9.16
C LYS A 14 -16.71 -7.13 -9.91
N LEU A 15 -17.80 -6.62 -9.35
CA LEU A 15 -18.50 -5.42 -9.78
C LEU A 15 -18.46 -4.44 -8.61
N LEU A 16 -18.00 -3.23 -8.83
CA LEU A 16 -17.94 -2.18 -7.85
C LEU A 16 -18.55 -0.92 -8.45
N HIS A 17 -19.39 -0.26 -7.69
CA HIS A 17 -19.85 1.09 -7.92
C HIS A 17 -19.81 1.80 -6.57
N ASP A 18 -18.90 2.76 -6.43
CA ASP A 18 -18.74 3.55 -5.23
C ASP A 18 -19.07 5.01 -5.55
N ASN A 19 -19.98 5.58 -4.75
CA ASN A 19 -20.16 7.01 -4.66
C ASN A 19 -19.42 7.51 -3.42
N LEU A 20 -18.44 8.31 -3.61
CA LEU A 20 -17.57 8.86 -2.58
C LEU A 20 -17.87 10.35 -2.39
N SER A 21 -17.41 10.95 -1.29
CA SER A 21 -17.53 12.40 -1.07
C SER A 21 -16.77 13.22 -2.12
N ASP A 22 -15.74 12.64 -2.68
CA ASP A 22 -14.79 13.21 -3.63
C ASP A 22 -14.99 12.70 -5.07
N GLY A 23 -16.07 11.93 -5.34
CA GLY A 23 -16.41 11.50 -6.69
C GLY A 23 -16.99 10.10 -6.81
N SER A 24 -16.72 9.43 -7.91
CA SER A 24 -17.25 8.09 -8.18
C SER A 24 -16.21 7.14 -8.75
N ARG A 25 -16.42 5.86 -8.53
CA ARG A 25 -15.58 4.78 -9.05
C ARG A 25 -16.41 3.59 -9.51
N ASP A 26 -16.16 3.15 -10.73
CA ASP A 26 -16.71 1.94 -11.31
C ASP A 26 -15.61 0.93 -11.60
N LEU A 27 -15.88 -0.36 -11.35
CA LEU A 27 -14.96 -1.44 -11.70
C LEU A 27 -15.73 -2.69 -12.09
N VAL A 28 -15.34 -3.25 -13.23
CA VAL A 28 -15.77 -4.57 -13.69
C VAL A 28 -14.55 -5.43 -13.89
N LYS A 29 -14.50 -6.59 -13.25
CA LYS A 29 -13.39 -7.54 -13.39
C LYS A 29 -13.91 -8.96 -13.49
N ILE A 30 -13.44 -9.68 -14.49
CA ILE A 30 -13.63 -11.12 -14.64
C ILE A 30 -12.25 -11.74 -14.79
N ASP A 31 -11.88 -12.65 -13.92
CA ASP A 31 -10.61 -13.33 -14.00
C ASP A 31 -10.63 -14.75 -13.47
N ARG A 32 -9.70 -15.54 -13.95
CA ARG A 32 -9.29 -16.81 -13.36
C ARG A 32 -7.88 -16.65 -12.81
N PRO A 33 -7.73 -16.37 -11.52
CA PRO A 33 -6.42 -16.08 -10.93
C PRO A 33 -5.53 -17.32 -10.78
N PHE A 34 -4.27 -17.09 -10.49
CA PHE A 34 -3.44 -18.12 -9.88
C PHE A 34 -3.88 -18.37 -8.43
N TYR A 35 -4.91 -19.20 -8.22
CA TYR A 35 -5.51 -19.50 -6.91
C TYR A 35 -4.63 -20.37 -6.00
N SER A 36 -3.57 -20.98 -6.52
CA SER A 36 -2.56 -21.73 -5.75
C SER A 36 -1.20 -21.69 -6.48
N LEU A 37 -0.13 -22.06 -5.78
CA LEU A 37 1.19 -22.17 -6.40
C LEU A 37 1.24 -23.23 -7.51
N ALA A 38 0.37 -24.22 -7.45
CA ALA A 38 0.26 -25.28 -8.47
C ALA A 38 -0.55 -24.86 -9.70
N THR A 39 -1.25 -23.72 -9.69
CA THR A 39 -2.06 -23.27 -10.80
C THR A 39 -1.19 -23.01 -12.03
N ARG A 40 -1.56 -23.64 -13.15
CA ARG A 40 -0.75 -23.62 -14.39
C ARG A 40 -0.92 -22.35 -15.19
N TRP A 41 -2.13 -21.74 -15.22
CA TRP A 41 -2.45 -20.59 -16.05
C TRP A 41 -3.45 -19.65 -15.38
N THR A 42 -3.41 -18.41 -15.78
CA THR A 42 -4.31 -17.33 -15.39
C THR A 42 -4.74 -16.56 -16.62
N TRP A 43 -5.86 -15.87 -16.53
CA TRP A 43 -6.26 -14.84 -17.47
C TRP A 43 -7.30 -13.93 -16.83
N GLY A 44 -7.50 -12.77 -17.41
CA GLY A 44 -8.54 -11.86 -16.94
C GLY A 44 -8.71 -10.64 -17.83
N VAL A 45 -9.83 -9.98 -17.59
CA VAL A 45 -10.17 -8.67 -18.13
C VAL A 45 -10.64 -7.79 -16.99
N GLU A 46 -10.21 -6.54 -16.97
CA GLU A 46 -10.63 -5.53 -15.99
C GLU A 46 -10.86 -4.21 -16.71
N GLY A 47 -11.99 -3.58 -16.42
CA GLY A 47 -12.29 -2.21 -16.80
C GLY A 47 -12.57 -1.37 -15.56
N ARG A 48 -12.07 -0.13 -15.54
CA ARG A 48 -12.23 0.81 -14.44
C ARG A 48 -12.47 2.20 -14.98
N ARG A 49 -13.37 2.92 -14.33
CA ARG A 49 -13.58 4.36 -14.51
C ARG A 49 -13.60 5.03 -13.16
N GLU A 50 -12.89 6.12 -13.03
CA GLU A 50 -12.82 6.93 -11.81
C GLU A 50 -12.96 8.41 -12.19
N ASP A 51 -13.83 9.12 -11.50
CA ASP A 51 -13.99 10.57 -11.58
C ASP A 51 -13.87 11.07 -10.14
N LEU A 52 -12.68 11.54 -9.77
CA LEU A 52 -12.31 11.85 -8.40
C LEU A 52 -11.71 13.25 -8.30
N ILE A 53 -11.86 13.86 -7.12
CA ILE A 53 -11.07 15.01 -6.70
C ILE A 53 -9.86 14.47 -5.96
N ASP A 54 -8.67 14.76 -6.49
CA ASP A 54 -7.40 14.47 -5.83
C ASP A 54 -6.97 15.69 -5.01
N TYR A 55 -6.35 15.45 -3.85
CA TYR A 55 -5.92 16.49 -2.91
C TYR A 55 -4.44 16.40 -2.63
N LEU A 56 -3.81 17.56 -2.40
CA LEU A 56 -2.50 17.65 -1.76
C LEU A 56 -2.67 18.27 -0.38
N TYR A 57 -1.95 17.73 0.58
CA TYR A 57 -2.09 18.06 2.00
C TYR A 57 -0.85 18.72 2.56
N SER A 58 -1.06 19.62 3.52
CA SER A 58 -0.05 20.16 4.42
C SER A 58 -0.69 20.43 5.77
N GLU A 59 -0.02 20.08 6.87
CA GLU A 59 -0.53 20.23 8.23
C GLU A 59 -1.92 19.60 8.43
N SER A 60 -2.16 18.46 7.75
CA SER A 60 -3.42 17.70 7.75
C SER A 60 -4.60 18.38 7.04
N GLU A 61 -4.40 19.55 6.47
CA GLU A 61 -5.39 20.25 5.67
C GLU A 61 -5.14 20.03 4.18
N SER A 62 -6.20 19.96 3.39
CA SER A 62 -6.05 20.02 1.95
C SER A 62 -5.67 21.44 1.55
N VAL A 63 -4.58 21.60 0.82
CA VAL A 63 -4.09 22.93 0.37
C VAL A 63 -4.22 23.11 -1.12
N VAL A 64 -4.31 22.03 -1.87
CA VAL A 64 -4.56 21.99 -3.31
C VAL A 64 -5.53 20.89 -3.63
N HIS A 65 -6.47 21.15 -4.52
CA HIS A 65 -7.30 20.10 -5.08
C HIS A 65 -7.45 20.24 -6.60
N GLY A 66 -7.81 19.12 -7.24
CA GLY A 66 -8.09 19.10 -8.67
C GLY A 66 -8.83 17.86 -9.09
N ARG A 67 -9.53 17.93 -10.21
CA ARG A 67 -10.31 16.81 -10.73
C ARG A 67 -9.46 15.92 -11.62
N ARG A 68 -9.61 14.61 -11.43
CA ARG A 68 -9.05 13.57 -12.27
C ARG A 68 -10.16 12.67 -12.80
N ASP A 69 -10.29 12.58 -14.12
CA ASP A 69 -11.07 11.56 -14.81
C ASP A 69 -10.09 10.50 -15.33
N SER A 70 -10.29 9.26 -14.95
CA SER A 70 -9.43 8.12 -15.32
C SER A 70 -10.26 6.99 -15.86
N GLU A 71 -9.97 6.57 -17.10
CA GLU A 71 -10.53 5.38 -17.69
C GLU A 71 -9.41 4.39 -18.01
N SER A 72 -9.60 3.14 -17.64
CA SER A 72 -8.62 2.11 -17.94
C SER A 72 -9.26 0.76 -18.20
N TRP A 73 -8.65 -0.01 -19.08
CA TRP A 73 -8.94 -1.43 -19.23
C TRP A 73 -7.65 -2.21 -19.46
N ARG A 74 -7.67 -3.45 -19.05
CA ARG A 74 -6.58 -4.37 -19.29
C ARG A 74 -7.08 -5.77 -19.54
N ILE A 75 -6.36 -6.49 -20.41
CA ILE A 75 -6.53 -7.91 -20.64
C ILE A 75 -5.20 -8.60 -20.42
N TRP A 76 -5.19 -9.74 -19.77
CA TRP A 76 -3.95 -10.48 -19.52
C TRP A 76 -4.15 -11.98 -19.55
N GLY A 77 -3.07 -12.68 -19.85
CA GLY A 77 -2.94 -14.13 -19.71
C GLY A 77 -1.56 -14.46 -19.14
N GLY A 78 -1.44 -15.58 -18.48
CA GLY A 78 -0.16 -15.96 -17.90
C GLY A 78 -0.06 -17.44 -17.60
N ALA A 79 1.17 -17.90 -17.46
CA ALA A 79 1.47 -19.28 -17.20
C ALA A 79 2.53 -19.45 -16.10
N ARG A 80 2.40 -20.56 -15.36
CA ARG A 80 3.46 -21.03 -14.50
C ARG A 80 4.58 -21.62 -15.36
N LEU A 81 5.78 -21.14 -15.15
CA LEU A 81 6.98 -21.65 -15.82
C LEU A 81 7.43 -22.99 -15.19
N PRO A 82 8.07 -23.85 -15.97
CA PRO A 82 8.70 -25.05 -15.44
C PRO A 82 9.72 -24.70 -14.34
N GLY A 83 9.80 -25.53 -13.31
CA GLY A 83 10.73 -25.32 -12.21
C GLY A 83 10.59 -26.39 -11.14
N GLY A 84 11.49 -26.34 -10.13
CA GLY A 84 11.46 -27.24 -8.98
C GLY A 84 10.36 -26.91 -7.97
N PRO A 85 10.11 -27.78 -6.99
CA PRO A 85 9.04 -27.63 -6.02
C PRO A 85 9.25 -26.44 -5.05
N ALA A 86 10.49 -26.00 -4.86
CA ALA A 86 10.80 -24.97 -3.87
C ALA A 86 10.49 -23.54 -4.33
N ILE A 87 10.35 -23.29 -5.63
CA ILE A 87 10.13 -21.96 -6.21
C ILE A 87 9.13 -22.05 -7.34
N THR A 88 8.05 -21.32 -7.22
CA THR A 88 7.09 -21.10 -8.30
C THR A 88 7.44 -19.84 -9.07
N ARG A 89 7.57 -19.95 -10.39
CA ARG A 89 7.79 -18.83 -11.31
C ARG A 89 6.61 -18.70 -12.24
N ARG A 90 6.22 -17.48 -12.55
CA ARG A 90 5.08 -17.16 -13.41
C ARG A 90 5.44 -16.04 -14.35
N LEU A 91 4.95 -16.16 -15.56
CA LEU A 91 5.01 -15.09 -16.56
C LEU A 91 3.57 -14.69 -16.90
N VAL A 92 3.33 -13.39 -16.97
CA VAL A 92 2.04 -12.80 -17.34
C VAL A 92 2.30 -11.81 -18.47
N ALA A 93 1.53 -11.90 -19.54
CA ALA A 93 1.57 -10.93 -20.63
C ALA A 93 0.14 -10.42 -20.88
N GLY A 94 0.04 -9.22 -21.40
CA GLY A 94 -1.26 -8.60 -21.62
C GLY A 94 -1.18 -7.30 -22.37
N TRP A 95 -2.27 -6.57 -22.31
CA TRP A 95 -2.40 -5.23 -22.84
C TRP A 95 -3.07 -4.34 -21.83
N GLU A 96 -2.60 -3.11 -21.72
CA GLU A 96 -3.16 -2.07 -20.87
C GLU A 96 -3.48 -0.84 -21.72
N HIS A 97 -4.67 -0.30 -21.49
CA HIS A 97 -5.10 1.02 -21.92
C HIS A 97 -5.45 1.82 -20.68
N ARG A 98 -4.94 3.04 -20.59
CA ARG A 98 -5.28 3.99 -19.52
C ARG A 98 -5.21 5.41 -20.04
N GLN A 99 -6.26 6.16 -19.77
CA GLN A 99 -6.36 7.57 -20.01
C GLN A 99 -6.61 8.29 -18.70
N ASP A 100 -5.73 9.21 -18.32
CA ASP A 100 -5.90 10.10 -17.17
C ASP A 100 -5.96 11.54 -17.70
N THR A 101 -7.01 12.28 -17.37
CA THR A 101 -7.18 13.70 -17.71
C THR A 101 -7.40 14.51 -16.43
N TYR A 102 -6.86 15.71 -16.41
CA TYR A 102 -6.79 16.56 -15.22
C TYR A 102 -7.37 17.94 -15.50
N SER A 103 -8.21 18.44 -14.59
CA SER A 103 -8.82 19.76 -14.70
C SER A 103 -8.96 20.42 -13.33
N ASP A 104 -9.17 21.71 -13.34
CA ASP A 104 -9.58 22.53 -12.19
C ASP A 104 -8.66 22.41 -10.96
N TRP A 105 -7.33 22.40 -11.21
CA TRP A 105 -6.34 22.38 -10.14
C TRP A 105 -6.13 23.78 -9.58
N ILE A 106 -6.46 23.97 -8.30
CA ILE A 106 -6.42 25.26 -7.60
C ILE A 106 -5.84 25.13 -6.19
N TRP A 107 -5.30 26.24 -5.67
CA TRP A 107 -4.97 26.43 -4.28
C TRP A 107 -6.24 26.74 -3.48
N GLU A 108 -6.45 26.07 -2.35
CA GLU A 108 -7.66 26.23 -1.51
C GLU A 108 -7.78 27.63 -0.89
N ASP A 109 -6.66 28.25 -0.51
CA ASP A 109 -6.63 29.52 0.21
C ASP A 109 -6.88 30.76 -0.68
N SER A 110 -6.58 30.66 -1.95
CA SER A 110 -6.55 31.80 -2.87
C SER A 110 -7.36 31.60 -4.14
N ASP A 111 -7.95 30.43 -4.35
CA ASP A 111 -8.59 30.02 -5.61
C ASP A 111 -7.69 30.24 -6.85
N THR A 112 -6.37 30.41 -6.63
CA THR A 112 -5.45 30.59 -7.75
C THR A 112 -5.09 29.24 -8.37
N ARG A 113 -4.77 29.28 -9.66
CA ARG A 113 -4.48 28.07 -10.42
C ARG A 113 -3.20 27.40 -9.93
N TYR A 114 -3.30 26.12 -9.61
CA TYR A 114 -2.15 25.22 -9.40
C TYR A 114 -1.79 24.56 -10.73
N PRO A 115 -0.51 24.30 -11.03
CA PRO A 115 -0.12 23.60 -12.27
C PRO A 115 -0.71 22.18 -12.31
N PRO A 116 -1.67 21.87 -13.20
CA PRO A 116 -2.23 20.53 -13.27
C PRO A 116 -1.18 19.53 -13.73
N PRO A 117 -1.33 18.25 -13.36
CA PRO A 117 -0.58 17.16 -13.99
C PRO A 117 -0.83 17.15 -15.50
N GLU A 118 0.14 16.65 -16.25
CA GLU A 118 -0.07 16.38 -17.68
C GLU A 118 -1.07 15.24 -17.89
N ASP A 119 -1.97 15.39 -18.84
CA ASP A 119 -2.82 14.30 -19.30
C ASP A 119 -1.97 13.15 -19.83
N ARG A 120 -2.41 11.92 -19.57
CA ARG A 120 -1.65 10.71 -19.92
C ARG A 120 -2.50 9.70 -20.66
N PHE A 121 -2.01 9.27 -21.81
CA PHE A 121 -2.59 8.19 -22.59
C PHE A 121 -1.56 7.07 -22.68
N ILE A 122 -1.83 6.00 -21.96
CA ILE A 122 -0.98 4.81 -21.90
C ILE A 122 -1.69 3.70 -22.65
N ASP A 123 -1.09 3.21 -23.70
CA ASP A 123 -1.63 2.11 -24.47
C ASP A 123 -0.49 1.21 -24.96
N GLY A 124 -0.58 -0.09 -24.67
CA GLY A 124 0.44 -1.01 -25.13
C GLY A 124 0.57 -2.32 -24.34
N PRO A 125 1.52 -3.15 -24.78
CA PRO A 125 1.76 -4.46 -24.20
C PRO A 125 2.33 -4.38 -22.79
N THR A 126 1.92 -5.33 -21.95
CA THR A 126 2.42 -5.51 -20.57
C THR A 126 3.11 -6.85 -20.43
N LEU A 127 4.15 -6.89 -19.60
CA LEU A 127 4.85 -8.11 -19.24
C LEU A 127 5.09 -8.12 -17.72
N GLY A 128 4.76 -9.23 -17.07
CA GLY A 128 4.96 -9.42 -15.64
C GLY A 128 5.67 -10.73 -15.35
N TYR A 129 6.58 -10.70 -14.39
CA TYR A 129 7.25 -11.87 -13.85
C TYR A 129 7.05 -11.94 -12.35
N GLU A 130 6.73 -13.13 -11.84
CA GLU A 130 6.65 -13.41 -10.41
C GLU A 130 7.49 -14.62 -10.06
N GLN A 131 8.22 -14.52 -8.96
CA GLN A 131 8.88 -15.64 -8.31
C GLN A 131 8.40 -15.71 -6.86
N ILE A 132 7.92 -16.87 -6.47
CA ILE A 132 7.36 -17.13 -5.13
C ILE A 132 8.07 -18.35 -4.56
N ALA A 133 8.75 -18.19 -3.44
CA ALA A 133 9.29 -19.33 -2.69
C ALA A 133 8.15 -20.09 -2.02
N ASP A 134 8.10 -21.40 -2.20
CA ASP A 134 7.12 -22.30 -1.54
C ASP A 134 7.59 -22.61 -0.10
N ARG A 135 7.77 -21.55 0.69
CA ARG A 135 8.19 -21.64 2.09
C ARG A 135 7.34 -20.70 2.93
N PHE A 136 6.48 -21.28 3.73
CA PHE A 136 5.57 -20.57 4.62
C PHE A 136 5.71 -21.09 6.04
N ILE A 137 5.43 -20.23 7.00
CA ILE A 137 5.26 -20.62 8.41
C ILE A 137 3.91 -20.11 8.88
N VAL A 138 3.32 -20.89 9.75
CA VAL A 138 2.09 -20.49 10.48
C VAL A 138 2.52 -19.90 11.80
N VAL A 139 2.15 -18.64 12.04
CA VAL A 139 2.49 -17.92 13.27
C VAL A 139 1.24 -17.46 14.01
N LYS A 140 1.37 -17.27 15.31
CA LYS A 140 0.38 -16.64 16.18
C LYS A 140 0.98 -15.41 16.84
N GLY A 141 0.15 -14.38 17.04
CA GLY A 141 0.58 -13.17 17.73
C GLY A 141 1.58 -12.36 16.93
N PHE A 142 1.47 -12.35 15.60
CA PHE A 142 2.23 -11.45 14.73
C PHE A 142 1.49 -10.14 14.57
N ARG A 143 0.40 -10.09 13.80
CA ARG A 143 -0.47 -8.89 13.67
C ARG A 143 -1.61 -8.92 14.67
N ALA A 144 -2.20 -10.09 14.87
CA ALA A 144 -3.29 -10.33 15.81
C ALA A 144 -3.00 -11.56 16.68
N TRP A 145 -3.76 -11.74 17.77
CA TRP A 145 -3.60 -12.89 18.69
C TRP A 145 -4.59 -14.01 18.47
N SER A 146 -5.77 -13.68 17.94
CA SER A 146 -6.89 -14.61 17.81
C SER A 146 -6.76 -15.54 16.62
N VAL A 147 -6.02 -15.16 15.60
CA VAL A 147 -5.88 -15.93 14.36
C VAL A 147 -4.46 -16.44 14.14
N GLN A 148 -4.37 -17.52 13.40
CA GLN A 148 -3.12 -17.98 12.80
C GLN A 148 -2.90 -17.25 11.47
N GLU A 149 -1.66 -16.87 11.22
CA GLU A 149 -1.27 -16.12 10.03
C GLU A 149 -0.20 -16.91 9.27
N ASP A 150 -0.43 -17.08 7.96
CA ASP A 150 0.58 -17.64 7.08
C ASP A 150 1.55 -16.54 6.65
N VAL A 151 2.82 -16.72 6.97
CA VAL A 151 3.88 -15.78 6.57
C VAL A 151 4.79 -16.46 5.55
N ALA A 152 4.89 -15.85 4.38
CA ALA A 152 5.82 -16.28 3.35
C ALA A 152 7.25 -15.96 3.79
N LEU A 153 8.12 -16.95 3.79
CA LEU A 153 9.52 -16.74 4.17
C LEU A 153 10.38 -16.22 3.03
N GLY A 154 9.92 -16.35 1.78
CA GLY A 154 10.60 -15.83 0.60
C GLY A 154 12.02 -16.35 0.35
N PRO A 155 12.76 -15.81 -0.60
CA PRO A 155 12.54 -14.55 -1.31
C PRO A 155 11.42 -14.63 -2.35
N ASN A 156 10.54 -13.65 -2.32
CA ASN A 156 9.54 -13.44 -3.36
C ASN A 156 9.91 -12.19 -4.17
N LEU A 157 9.73 -12.25 -5.48
CA LEU A 157 10.07 -11.17 -6.40
C LEU A 157 8.90 -10.96 -7.36
N SER A 158 8.57 -9.72 -7.65
CA SER A 158 7.64 -9.35 -8.72
C SER A 158 8.23 -8.21 -9.54
N ILE A 159 8.12 -8.30 -10.86
CA ILE A 159 8.52 -7.24 -11.78
C ILE A 159 7.41 -7.14 -12.82
N SER A 160 7.04 -5.93 -13.19
CA SER A 160 6.09 -5.68 -14.27
C SER A 160 6.54 -4.48 -15.10
N SER A 161 6.24 -4.54 -16.40
CA SER A 161 6.47 -3.45 -17.33
C SER A 161 5.26 -3.27 -18.23
N THR A 162 4.99 -2.00 -18.62
CA THR A 162 4.05 -1.63 -19.67
C THR A 162 4.78 -0.75 -20.65
N TRP A 163 4.75 -1.10 -21.91
CA TRP A 163 5.40 -0.32 -22.97
C TRP A 163 4.34 0.41 -23.78
N SER A 164 4.23 1.71 -23.57
CA SER A 164 3.31 2.59 -24.30
C SER A 164 4.06 3.36 -25.39
N ALA A 165 3.44 3.51 -26.54
CA ALA A 165 3.99 4.29 -27.65
C ALA A 165 2.88 4.72 -28.61
N PRO A 166 3.09 5.76 -29.45
CA PRO A 166 2.10 6.20 -30.45
C PRO A 166 1.65 5.10 -31.42
N VAL A 167 2.52 4.15 -31.74
CA VAL A 167 2.17 3.00 -32.59
C VAL A 167 1.10 2.10 -31.96
N PHE A 168 0.90 2.17 -30.66
CA PHE A 168 -0.09 1.40 -29.90
C PHE A 168 -1.32 2.24 -29.51
N GLY A 169 -1.31 3.55 -29.75
CA GLY A 169 -2.38 4.48 -29.33
C GLY A 169 -2.00 5.38 -28.15
N GLY A 170 -0.83 5.21 -27.57
CA GLY A 170 -0.31 6.09 -26.51
C GLY A 170 0.08 7.46 -27.04
N ASP A 171 0.08 8.48 -26.17
CA ASP A 171 0.44 9.86 -26.57
C ASP A 171 1.94 10.04 -26.82
N ARG A 172 2.78 9.29 -26.12
CA ARG A 172 4.26 9.32 -26.28
C ARG A 172 4.90 7.97 -25.89
N LYS A 173 6.20 7.85 -26.15
CA LYS A 173 6.95 6.67 -25.72
C LYS A 173 7.15 6.69 -24.21
N ARG A 174 6.68 5.65 -23.54
CA ARG A 174 6.87 5.43 -22.10
C ARG A 174 7.14 3.95 -21.82
N LEU A 175 8.06 3.69 -20.93
CA LEU A 175 8.23 2.39 -20.30
C LEU A 175 7.89 2.54 -18.82
N LEU A 176 6.72 2.05 -18.42
CA LEU A 176 6.31 1.98 -17.03
C LEU A 176 6.93 0.73 -16.41
N LEU A 177 7.54 0.89 -15.24
CA LEU A 177 8.18 -0.18 -14.51
C LEU A 177 7.65 -0.23 -13.08
N ALA A 178 7.40 -1.44 -12.58
CA ALA A 178 7.16 -1.66 -11.16
C ALA A 178 7.80 -2.96 -10.73
N GLY A 179 8.34 -2.98 -9.53
CA GLY A 179 8.96 -4.16 -8.94
C GLY A 179 8.78 -4.20 -7.44
N GLY A 180 8.86 -5.40 -6.88
CA GLY A 180 8.81 -5.60 -5.44
C GLY A 180 9.54 -6.87 -5.05
N ALA A 181 10.19 -6.84 -3.91
CA ALA A 181 10.84 -7.97 -3.29
C ALA A 181 10.38 -8.12 -1.84
N HIS A 182 10.21 -9.34 -1.38
CA HIS A 182 9.87 -9.67 -0.01
C HIS A 182 10.69 -10.85 0.48
N ALA A 183 11.20 -10.76 1.69
CA ALA A 183 11.80 -11.87 2.39
C ALA A 183 11.45 -11.83 3.88
N ALA A 184 11.32 -13.00 4.49
CA ALA A 184 11.14 -13.12 5.92
C ALA A 184 11.96 -14.27 6.47
N GLN A 185 12.30 -14.19 7.76
CA GLN A 185 13.01 -15.23 8.49
C GLN A 185 12.51 -15.29 9.94
N GLN A 186 12.30 -16.48 10.43
CA GLN A 186 12.04 -16.70 11.86
C GLN A 186 13.29 -17.25 12.56
N ARG A 187 13.63 -16.65 13.71
CA ARG A 187 14.66 -17.16 14.63
C ARG A 187 14.12 -17.15 16.06
N GLY A 188 13.84 -18.32 16.58
CA GLY A 188 13.18 -18.45 17.88
C GLY A 188 11.82 -17.74 17.89
N ARG A 189 11.64 -16.78 18.80
CA ARG A 189 10.41 -15.95 18.86
C ARG A 189 10.43 -14.73 17.94
N TRP A 190 11.53 -14.43 17.27
CA TRP A 190 11.63 -13.29 16.38
C TRP A 190 11.27 -13.66 14.95
N LEU A 191 10.33 -12.94 14.39
CA LEU A 191 10.03 -12.89 12.97
C LEU A 191 10.60 -11.60 12.41
N MET A 192 11.52 -11.71 11.47
CA MET A 192 12.12 -10.59 10.74
C MET A 192 11.57 -10.56 9.32
N LEU A 193 11.27 -9.35 8.82
CA LEU A 193 10.68 -9.14 7.50
C LEU A 193 11.44 -8.03 6.79
N GLY A 194 11.55 -8.15 5.47
CA GLY A 194 12.07 -7.10 4.61
C GLY A 194 11.24 -7.02 3.34
N ASP A 195 10.80 -5.82 3.00
CA ASP A 195 10.10 -5.50 1.78
C ASP A 195 10.85 -4.37 1.06
N ALA A 196 10.96 -4.44 -0.25
CA ALA A 196 11.47 -3.36 -1.08
C ALA A 196 10.58 -3.21 -2.30
N TRP A 197 10.38 -2.00 -2.78
CA TRP A 197 9.60 -1.71 -3.98
C TRP A 197 10.18 -0.55 -4.76
N LEU A 198 9.90 -0.57 -6.05
CA LEU A 198 10.23 0.49 -6.98
C LEU A 198 9.09 0.61 -7.99
N SER A 199 8.69 1.82 -8.32
CA SER A 199 7.80 2.09 -9.43
C SER A 199 8.17 3.42 -10.08
N GLY A 200 7.86 3.57 -11.37
CA GLY A 200 8.14 4.80 -12.11
C GLY A 200 7.99 4.56 -13.60
N ARG A 201 8.34 5.57 -14.37
CA ARG A 201 8.33 5.49 -15.81
C ARG A 201 9.57 6.12 -16.42
N VAL A 202 10.02 5.57 -17.52
CA VAL A 202 11.08 6.13 -18.37
C VAL A 202 10.41 6.73 -19.60
N GLU A 203 10.69 7.99 -19.87
CA GLU A 203 10.20 8.76 -21.01
C GLU A 203 11.40 9.31 -21.80
N ASP A 204 11.15 9.92 -22.97
CA ASP A 204 12.22 10.51 -23.79
C ASP A 204 13.02 11.60 -23.03
N VAL A 205 12.38 12.26 -22.05
CA VAL A 205 12.98 13.30 -21.19
C VAL A 205 13.66 12.75 -19.93
N GLY A 206 13.65 11.45 -19.70
CA GLY A 206 14.27 10.79 -18.55
C GLY A 206 13.33 10.01 -17.66
N ILE A 207 13.75 9.77 -16.43
CA ILE A 207 12.96 9.05 -15.44
C ILE A 207 11.96 10.00 -14.81
N ARG A 208 10.69 9.61 -14.74
CA ARG A 208 9.59 10.37 -14.18
C ARG A 208 8.79 9.55 -13.17
N ASN A 209 8.25 10.26 -12.19
CA ASN A 209 7.36 9.71 -11.16
C ASN A 209 7.91 8.43 -10.51
N MET A 210 9.22 8.40 -10.27
CA MET A 210 9.86 7.25 -9.62
C MET A 210 9.64 7.33 -8.11
N VAL A 211 9.21 6.23 -7.52
CA VAL A 211 9.11 6.02 -6.07
C VAL A 211 9.83 4.73 -5.73
N ALA A 212 10.78 4.80 -4.82
CA ALA A 212 11.48 3.65 -4.26
C ALA A 212 11.27 3.61 -2.76
N GLY A 213 11.08 2.42 -2.21
CA GLY A 213 10.90 2.27 -0.78
C GLY A 213 11.42 0.95 -0.24
N VAL A 214 11.70 0.96 1.06
CA VAL A 214 12.09 -0.20 1.83
C VAL A 214 11.35 -0.21 3.17
N GLN A 215 10.89 -1.38 3.58
CA GLN A 215 10.38 -1.61 4.93
C GLN A 215 11.13 -2.77 5.56
N LEU A 216 11.68 -2.54 6.73
CA LEU A 216 12.29 -3.58 7.57
C LEU A 216 11.46 -3.74 8.83
N GLY A 217 11.29 -4.97 9.28
CA GLY A 217 10.49 -5.26 10.45
C GLY A 217 11.05 -6.40 11.29
N ALA A 218 10.84 -6.30 12.59
CA ALA A 218 11.10 -7.38 13.53
C ALA A 218 9.96 -7.45 14.55
N ALA A 219 9.43 -8.64 14.78
CA ALA A 219 8.35 -8.86 15.73
C ALA A 219 8.61 -10.09 16.60
N GLN A 220 8.45 -9.93 17.90
CA GLN A 220 8.38 -11.08 18.81
C GLN A 220 6.98 -11.68 18.75
N LEU A 221 6.91 -12.96 18.43
CA LEU A 221 5.68 -13.73 18.36
C LEU A 221 5.18 -14.12 19.76
N GLY A 222 3.85 -14.17 19.92
CA GLY A 222 3.19 -14.62 21.13
C GLY A 222 2.25 -13.58 21.75
N SER A 223 1.87 -13.81 23.03
CA SER A 223 0.92 -12.97 23.77
C SER A 223 1.50 -11.61 24.20
N SER A 224 2.82 -11.51 24.27
CA SER A 224 3.52 -10.24 24.53
C SER A 224 4.84 -10.21 23.78
N GLY A 225 5.26 -9.01 23.36
CA GLY A 225 6.53 -8.86 22.69
C GLY A 225 6.72 -7.49 22.03
N TRP A 226 7.96 -7.26 21.63
CA TRP A 226 8.38 -6.09 20.91
C TRP A 226 8.06 -6.20 19.42
N GLN A 227 7.76 -5.08 18.81
CA GLN A 227 7.65 -4.91 17.36
C GLN A 227 8.40 -3.65 16.98
N ILE A 228 9.23 -3.77 15.95
CA ILE A 228 10.05 -2.67 15.40
C ILE A 228 9.78 -2.62 13.91
N ARG A 229 9.55 -1.44 13.38
CA ARG A 229 9.38 -1.19 11.95
C ARG A 229 10.18 0.03 11.55
N LEU A 230 10.94 -0.08 10.48
CA LEU A 230 11.54 1.03 9.76
C LEU A 230 10.94 1.06 8.36
N LEU A 231 10.40 2.19 7.95
CA LEU A 231 9.97 2.48 6.59
C LEU A 231 10.80 3.64 6.08
N ALA A 232 11.29 3.55 4.86
CA ALA A 232 11.88 4.69 4.15
C ALA A 232 11.39 4.67 2.69
N GLU A 233 10.98 5.82 2.19
CA GLU A 233 10.57 6.03 0.81
C GLU A 233 11.19 7.31 0.27
N THR A 234 11.61 7.27 -0.97
CA THR A 234 12.10 8.44 -1.70
C THR A 234 11.54 8.44 -3.11
N SER A 235 11.49 9.60 -3.71
CA SER A 235 10.99 9.75 -5.06
C SER A 235 11.93 10.60 -5.91
N HIS A 236 11.73 10.53 -7.22
CA HIS A 236 12.41 11.38 -8.20
C HIS A 236 11.42 11.80 -9.26
N GLU A 237 11.35 13.12 -9.52
CA GLU A 237 10.47 13.72 -10.53
C GLU A 237 9.01 13.25 -10.38
N LEU A 238 8.44 13.40 -9.17
CA LEU A 238 7.02 13.12 -8.92
C LEU A 238 6.13 14.01 -9.80
N ASP A 239 5.04 13.42 -10.27
CA ASP A 239 3.97 14.19 -10.90
C ASP A 239 3.39 15.21 -9.91
N THR A 240 2.81 16.28 -10.43
CA THR A 240 2.30 17.39 -9.62
C THR A 240 1.12 17.00 -8.73
N ASP A 241 0.41 15.93 -9.05
CA ASP A 241 -0.68 15.31 -8.28
C ASP A 241 -0.20 14.38 -7.16
N ARG A 242 1.10 14.27 -6.89
CA ARG A 242 1.65 13.29 -5.94
C ARG A 242 2.57 13.93 -4.90
N GLN A 243 2.47 13.40 -3.70
CA GLN A 243 3.33 13.71 -2.56
C GLN A 243 3.55 12.46 -1.70
N LEU A 244 4.55 12.46 -0.85
CA LEU A 244 4.77 11.47 0.19
C LEU A 244 4.51 12.13 1.54
N THR A 245 3.36 11.85 2.12
CA THR A 245 2.95 12.43 3.40
C THR A 245 3.38 11.57 4.59
N LEU A 246 3.49 12.17 5.76
CA LEU A 246 3.81 11.51 7.01
C LEU A 246 2.92 12.06 8.13
N GLY A 247 2.31 11.15 8.87
CA GLY A 247 1.43 11.40 10.01
C GLY A 247 0.98 10.07 10.62
N ALA A 248 -0.12 10.07 11.35
CA ALA A 248 -0.67 8.89 12.01
C ALA A 248 -0.99 7.73 11.05
N ASP A 249 -1.38 8.03 9.83
CA ASP A 249 -1.70 7.07 8.77
C ASP A 249 -0.47 6.25 8.31
N VAL A 250 0.73 6.84 8.41
CA VAL A 250 2.01 6.19 8.06
C VAL A 250 2.74 5.64 9.28
N GLY A 251 2.45 6.17 10.47
CA GLY A 251 2.96 5.65 11.72
C GLY A 251 3.63 6.65 12.66
N LEU A 252 3.50 7.94 12.42
CA LEU A 252 3.87 8.99 13.36
C LEU A 252 2.61 9.37 14.16
N ARG A 253 2.28 8.56 15.18
CA ARG A 253 0.93 8.47 15.80
C ARG A 253 0.51 9.66 16.63
N GLY A 254 1.45 10.49 17.07
CA GLY A 254 1.18 11.75 17.78
C GLY A 254 0.77 12.91 16.88
N TRP A 255 0.82 12.72 15.56
CA TRP A 255 0.54 13.73 14.56
C TRP A 255 -0.68 13.34 13.74
N ASP A 256 -1.49 14.28 13.31
CA ASP A 256 -2.63 14.02 12.47
C ASP A 256 -2.23 13.38 11.13
N PRO A 257 -3.13 12.66 10.45
CA PRO A 257 -2.85 12.11 9.12
C PRO A 257 -2.42 13.20 8.15
N ASP A 258 -1.48 12.86 7.24
CA ASP A 258 -1.00 13.77 6.17
C ASP A 258 -0.44 15.10 6.67
N TYR A 259 0.11 15.13 7.90
CA TYR A 259 0.59 16.37 8.54
C TYR A 259 1.82 16.95 7.84
N PHE A 260 2.83 16.12 7.57
CA PHE A 260 4.06 16.52 6.88
C PHE A 260 4.03 16.02 5.44
N ASP A 261 4.42 16.87 4.49
CA ASP A 261 4.55 16.52 3.10
C ASP A 261 6.01 16.49 2.63
N GLY A 262 6.28 15.81 1.51
CA GLY A 262 7.61 15.76 0.91
C GLY A 262 7.71 14.92 -0.34
N THR A 263 8.91 14.89 -0.91
CA THR A 263 9.30 13.95 -1.96
C THR A 263 9.93 12.68 -1.41
N GLY A 264 10.16 12.65 -0.09
CA GLY A 264 10.60 11.47 0.61
C GLY A 264 10.22 11.49 2.08
N ARG A 265 10.24 10.31 2.70
CA ARG A 265 9.90 10.13 4.12
C ARG A 265 10.61 8.93 4.73
N ALA A 266 10.84 8.99 6.03
CA ALA A 266 11.27 7.85 6.82
C ALA A 266 10.51 7.83 8.16
N VAL A 267 10.17 6.63 8.64
CA VAL A 267 9.55 6.45 9.95
C VAL A 267 10.08 5.19 10.64
N LEU A 268 10.44 5.34 11.90
CA LEU A 268 10.80 4.26 12.82
C LEU A 268 9.71 4.13 13.87
N ASN A 269 9.14 2.94 13.99
CA ASN A 269 8.18 2.62 15.03
C ASN A 269 8.76 1.56 15.95
N ILE A 270 8.69 1.78 17.25
CA ILE A 270 9.06 0.81 18.28
C ILE A 270 7.86 0.66 19.21
N GLN A 271 7.36 -0.54 19.38
CA GLN A 271 6.28 -0.77 20.33
C GLN A 271 6.45 -2.09 21.09
N TRP A 272 5.97 -2.08 22.32
CA TRP A 272 5.77 -3.28 23.12
C TRP A 272 4.28 -3.48 23.34
N ARG A 273 3.78 -4.70 23.11
CA ARG A 273 2.36 -5.02 23.27
C ARG A 273 2.17 -6.26 24.12
N LYS A 274 1.02 -6.34 24.79
CA LYS A 274 0.66 -7.47 25.64
C LYS A 274 -0.83 -7.76 25.55
N LEU A 275 -1.18 -9.02 25.33
CA LEU A 275 -2.54 -9.52 25.47
C LEU A 275 -2.91 -9.58 26.95
N ILE A 276 -3.99 -8.90 27.33
CA ILE A 276 -4.48 -8.83 28.72
C ILE A 276 -5.60 -9.86 28.94
N LYS A 277 -6.56 -9.90 28.03
CA LYS A 277 -7.70 -10.80 28.13
C LYS A 277 -8.02 -11.41 26.78
N LYS A 278 -8.02 -12.74 26.74
CA LYS A 278 -8.45 -13.49 25.57
C LYS A 278 -9.96 -13.67 25.59
N GLU A 279 -10.61 -13.56 24.43
CA GLU A 279 -12.06 -13.84 24.27
C GLU A 279 -12.93 -13.11 25.30
N PHE A 280 -12.67 -11.80 25.48
CA PHE A 280 -13.49 -10.98 26.38
C PHE A 280 -14.92 -10.95 25.87
N LEU A 281 -15.88 -11.30 26.75
CA LEU A 281 -17.30 -11.49 26.43
C LEU A 281 -17.56 -12.49 25.28
N GLY A 282 -16.60 -13.35 24.95
CA GLY A 282 -16.72 -14.26 23.80
C GLY A 282 -16.61 -13.56 22.42
N LEU A 283 -16.30 -12.26 22.38
CA LEU A 283 -16.37 -11.44 21.15
C LEU A 283 -14.99 -11.03 20.63
N PHE A 284 -14.09 -10.58 21.49
CA PHE A 284 -12.79 -10.05 21.08
C PHE A 284 -11.73 -10.26 22.17
N SER A 285 -10.48 -10.19 21.76
CA SER A 285 -9.36 -10.20 22.70
C SER A 285 -8.86 -8.78 22.94
N VAL A 286 -8.51 -8.46 24.20
CA VAL A 286 -8.05 -7.12 24.60
C VAL A 286 -6.58 -7.14 24.95
N GLY A 287 -5.84 -6.18 24.46
CA GLY A 287 -4.43 -5.96 24.77
C GLY A 287 -4.10 -4.50 24.99
N VAL A 288 -2.89 -4.26 25.45
CA VAL A 288 -2.31 -2.94 25.60
C VAL A 288 -1.05 -2.82 24.75
N VAL A 289 -0.72 -1.61 24.37
CA VAL A 289 0.50 -1.24 23.65
C VAL A 289 1.11 0.01 24.25
N PHE A 290 2.44 0.04 24.33
CA PHE A 290 3.25 1.23 24.60
C PHE A 290 4.19 1.41 23.43
N PHE A 291 4.39 2.64 22.98
CA PHE A 291 5.14 2.91 21.77
C PHE A 291 5.90 4.23 21.79
N GLY A 292 6.88 4.32 20.89
CA GLY A 292 7.54 5.54 20.50
C GLY A 292 7.78 5.49 18.99
N ASP A 293 7.57 6.61 18.34
CA ASP A 293 7.74 6.78 16.90
C ASP A 293 8.70 7.93 16.62
N ALA A 294 9.43 7.81 15.53
CA ALA A 294 10.31 8.84 15.00
C ALA A 294 10.13 8.93 13.49
N GLY A 295 9.99 10.13 12.95
CA GLY A 295 9.77 10.30 11.52
C GLY A 295 10.31 11.62 10.98
N ALA A 296 10.58 11.64 9.68
CA ALA A 296 11.00 12.83 8.94
C ALA A 296 10.52 12.76 7.51
N THR A 297 10.25 13.92 6.93
CA THR A 297 10.07 14.14 5.49
C THR A 297 11.18 15.05 4.97
N TRP A 298 11.39 15.07 3.67
CA TRP A 298 12.32 15.98 3.01
C TRP A 298 11.77 16.46 1.67
N ASP A 299 12.26 17.64 1.24
CA ASP A 299 11.87 18.33 0.02
C ASP A 299 10.34 18.46 -0.10
N PRO A 300 9.70 19.33 0.74
CA PRO A 300 8.26 19.56 0.74
C PRO A 300 7.78 20.06 -0.62
N ARG A 301 6.55 19.72 -0.99
CA ARG A 301 5.97 20.06 -2.28
C ARG A 301 5.01 21.23 -2.21
N VAL A 302 4.17 21.27 -1.20
CA VAL A 302 3.11 22.28 -1.03
C VAL A 302 3.08 22.87 0.36
N GLY A 303 3.73 22.23 1.35
CA GLY A 303 3.81 22.68 2.73
C GLY A 303 5.01 23.55 3.03
N SER A 304 5.08 24.04 4.26
CA SER A 304 6.26 24.69 4.81
C SER A 304 7.36 23.67 5.09
N GLU A 305 8.62 24.11 4.95
CA GLU A 305 9.77 23.27 5.29
C GLU A 305 9.66 22.79 6.75
N THR A 306 9.69 21.48 6.93
CA THR A 306 9.74 20.85 8.26
C THR A 306 11.14 20.33 8.50
N ASP A 307 11.94 21.10 9.22
CA ASP A 307 13.28 20.69 9.55
C ASP A 307 13.29 19.63 10.66
N GLY A 308 14.05 18.55 10.40
CA GLY A 308 14.44 17.59 11.41
C GLY A 308 13.53 16.37 11.58
N VAL A 309 13.88 15.59 12.60
CA VAL A 309 13.15 14.39 13.01
C VAL A 309 12.09 14.77 14.04
N ARG A 310 10.86 14.36 13.81
CA ARG A 310 9.75 14.49 14.74
C ARG A 310 9.58 13.21 15.54
N LEU A 311 9.22 13.36 16.80
CA LEU A 311 9.06 12.25 17.72
C LEU A 311 7.66 12.25 18.32
N ASP A 312 7.19 11.08 18.67
CA ASP A 312 6.06 10.93 19.57
C ASP A 312 6.21 9.69 20.45
N ALA A 313 5.45 9.66 21.54
CA ALA A 313 5.35 8.51 22.41
C ALA A 313 3.93 8.38 22.95
N GLY A 314 3.50 7.15 23.19
CA GLY A 314 2.14 6.94 23.65
C GLY A 314 1.83 5.52 24.13
N ALA A 315 0.56 5.35 24.46
CA ALA A 315 -0.01 4.07 24.86
C ALA A 315 -1.39 3.87 24.22
N GLY A 316 -1.82 2.62 24.09
CA GLY A 316 -3.11 2.34 23.48
C GLY A 316 -3.72 1.03 23.90
N LEU A 317 -4.97 0.87 23.51
CA LEU A 317 -5.77 -0.35 23.64
C LEU A 317 -5.87 -1.04 22.27
N LEU A 318 -5.75 -2.35 22.30
CA LEU A 318 -5.83 -3.22 21.13
C LEU A 318 -7.04 -4.16 21.29
N PHE A 319 -7.93 -4.17 20.32
CA PHE A 319 -9.10 -5.04 20.28
C PHE A 319 -8.99 -5.95 19.06
N ASP A 320 -8.76 -7.22 19.30
CA ASP A 320 -8.58 -8.24 18.25
C ASP A 320 -9.92 -8.97 18.01
N LEU A 321 -10.57 -8.61 16.90
CA LEU A 321 -11.91 -9.03 16.53
C LEU A 321 -11.86 -10.32 15.69
N ALA A 322 -11.84 -11.49 16.34
CA ALA A 322 -11.72 -12.79 15.68
C ALA A 322 -12.91 -13.20 14.80
N HIS A 323 -14.12 -12.71 15.14
CA HIS A 323 -15.36 -13.25 14.59
C HIS A 323 -15.82 -12.59 13.27
N LEU A 324 -15.16 -11.56 12.78
CA LEU A 324 -15.53 -10.87 11.53
C LEU A 324 -14.99 -11.54 10.26
N GLY A 325 -14.58 -12.82 10.33
CA GLY A 325 -14.10 -13.60 9.18
C GLY A 325 -12.76 -13.14 8.60
N ARG A 326 -12.23 -12.01 9.07
CA ARG A 326 -10.89 -11.49 8.83
C ARG A 326 -10.34 -10.99 10.16
N SER A 327 -9.07 -11.23 10.42
CA SER A 327 -8.38 -10.66 11.57
C SER A 327 -8.39 -9.13 11.45
N THR A 328 -9.25 -8.47 12.21
CA THR A 328 -9.29 -7.01 12.29
C THR A 328 -8.79 -6.61 13.67
N LEU A 329 -7.64 -5.96 13.71
CA LEU A 329 -7.11 -5.37 14.93
C LEU A 329 -7.55 -3.90 14.98
N LEU A 330 -8.51 -3.59 15.85
CA LEU A 330 -8.88 -2.21 16.17
C LEU A 330 -7.91 -1.68 17.22
N ARG A 331 -7.42 -0.48 17.03
CA ARG A 331 -6.52 0.23 17.93
C ARG A 331 -7.11 1.56 18.34
N VAL A 332 -6.95 1.92 19.60
CA VAL A 332 -7.20 3.27 20.13
C VAL A 332 -5.91 3.67 20.81
N ASP A 333 -5.17 4.56 20.19
CA ASP A 333 -3.86 5.02 20.66
C ASP A 333 -3.97 6.47 21.14
N ALA A 334 -3.33 6.79 22.25
CA ALA A 334 -3.14 8.15 22.78
C ALA A 334 -1.64 8.45 22.75
N ALA A 335 -1.24 9.51 22.09
CA ALA A 335 0.15 9.89 21.87
C ALA A 335 0.41 11.38 22.15
N LEU A 336 1.61 11.70 22.56
CA LEU A 336 2.12 13.05 22.76
C LEU A 336 3.23 13.32 21.75
N PRO A 337 3.08 14.28 20.84
CA PRO A 337 4.13 14.73 19.96
C PRO A 337 5.17 15.60 20.68
N ASP A 338 6.35 15.70 20.09
CA ASP A 338 7.50 16.42 20.67
C ASP A 338 7.40 17.94 20.59
N ASP A 339 6.46 18.49 19.83
CA ASP A 339 6.21 19.94 19.74
C ASP A 339 5.36 20.50 20.89
N GLY A 340 4.79 19.62 21.72
CA GLY A 340 3.92 20.01 22.83
C GLY A 340 2.50 20.45 22.42
N SER A 341 2.05 20.17 21.20
CA SER A 341 0.72 20.55 20.70
C SER A 341 -0.44 19.87 21.45
N GLY A 342 -0.15 18.86 22.27
CA GLY A 342 -1.13 18.22 23.13
C GLY A 342 -1.30 16.73 22.87
N LEU A 343 -2.35 16.15 23.47
CA LEU A 343 -2.64 14.73 23.35
C LEU A 343 -3.44 14.45 22.07
N THR A 344 -2.89 13.64 21.19
CA THR A 344 -3.59 13.14 20.01
C THR A 344 -4.17 11.76 20.28
N ILE A 345 -5.44 11.55 19.92
CA ILE A 345 -6.11 10.24 20.01
C ILE A 345 -6.41 9.76 18.61
N THR A 346 -5.86 8.59 18.26
CA THR A 346 -6.09 7.97 16.94
C THR A 346 -6.84 6.64 17.08
N ILE A 347 -7.78 6.40 16.16
CA ILE A 347 -8.49 5.12 16.03
C ILE A 347 -8.13 4.53 14.67
N SER A 348 -7.58 3.32 14.66
CA SER A 348 -7.18 2.68 13.42
C SER A 348 -7.47 1.17 13.42
N THR A 349 -7.56 0.58 12.24
CA THR A 349 -7.73 -0.86 12.04
C THR A 349 -6.47 -1.53 11.49
N SER A 350 -5.33 -0.88 11.61
CA SER A 350 -4.08 -1.35 11.01
C SER A 350 -3.10 -1.89 12.05
N ALA A 351 -2.50 -3.03 11.72
CA ALA A 351 -1.26 -3.45 12.37
C ALA A 351 -0.11 -2.56 11.86
N ILE A 352 0.93 -2.37 12.70
CA ILE A 352 2.16 -1.66 12.34
C ILE A 352 2.83 -2.21 11.06
N PHE A 353 2.65 -3.51 10.78
CA PHE A 353 3.13 -4.15 9.55
C PHE A 353 1.99 -4.25 8.54
N ARG A 354 2.08 -3.49 7.45
CA ARG A 354 1.24 -3.66 6.26
C ARG A 354 2.01 -4.57 5.29
N LEU A 355 1.47 -5.74 4.98
CA LEU A 355 2.01 -6.53 3.88
C LEU A 355 1.61 -5.86 2.56
N PRO A 356 2.50 -5.80 1.56
CA PRO A 356 2.16 -5.30 0.25
C PRO A 356 0.89 -5.96 -0.28
N SER A 357 -0.01 -5.18 -0.87
CA SER A 357 -1.34 -5.64 -1.31
C SER A 357 -1.32 -6.78 -2.34
N ARG A 358 -0.18 -7.03 -2.97
CA ARG A 358 0.00 -8.13 -3.94
C ARG A 358 0.07 -9.52 -3.33
N TYR A 359 0.22 -9.62 -2.01
CA TYR A 359 0.29 -10.90 -1.27
C TYR A 359 -0.99 -11.21 -0.48
N ARG A 360 -2.08 -10.50 -0.80
CA ARG A 360 -3.42 -10.79 -0.26
C ARG A 360 -4.28 -11.55 -1.24
#